data_d3904e3c74c8dbb3490b66f4bc0aaa39
#
_entry.id   d3904e3c74c8dbb3490b66f4bc0aaa39
#
_cell.length_a   1.000
_cell.length_b   1.000
_cell.length_c   1.000
_cell.angle_alpha   90.00
_cell.angle_beta   90.00
_cell.angle_gamma   90.00
#
_symmetry.space_group_name_H-M   'P 1'
#
loop_
_entity.id
_entity.type
_entity.pdbx_description
1 polymer ?
#
loop_
_entity_poly.entity_id
_entity_poly.type
_entity_poly.pdbx_seq_one_letter_code
_entity_poly.pdbx_strand_id
1 'polypeptide(L)'
;MKAAALSWALMLSGCGVLGGAGLIGSAPPAGQMVPPEQLAPLAAPPPGRALWAELGQDAGPAHPVRAEGPRRFWRMDQGFVFVTEGARVVATAGLPTMLLASAPIGEDPLRRAAPLGPAPLRLSHSLDLAGADGRPEQMRFGQVVQCRLEPEEPAIGGLIERVEICEGAAAFTNRFWFRAADRVLIRSEQWIGRDVPPLRLEVAVEGG
;
A
#
# COMPACT_ATOMS: atom_id res chain seq x y z
N MET A 1 76.24 -22.41 30.13
CA MET A 1 75.59 -22.83 28.91
C MET A 1 74.47 -21.83 28.68
N LYS A 2 74.56 -20.94 27.67
CA LYS A 2 73.66 -19.80 27.42
C LYS A 2 72.70 -20.20 26.33
N ALA A 3 71.40 -20.14 26.58
CA ALA A 3 70.38 -20.31 25.59
C ALA A 3 69.88 -18.92 25.14
N ALA A 4 70.01 -18.64 23.87
CA ALA A 4 69.51 -17.41 23.24
C ALA A 4 68.06 -17.58 22.81
N ALA A 5 67.22 -16.67 23.23
CA ALA A 5 65.80 -16.57 22.76
C ALA A 5 65.74 -15.68 21.52
N LEU A 6 65.27 -16.25 20.42
CA LEU A 6 65.02 -15.55 19.17
C LEU A 6 63.59 -15.01 19.19
N SER A 7 63.45 -13.68 19.24
CA SER A 7 62.18 -13.00 19.09
C SER A 7 61.86 -12.79 17.60
N TRP A 8 60.77 -13.38 17.13
CA TRP A 8 60.23 -13.12 15.81
C TRP A 8 59.19 -12.00 15.91
N ALA A 9 59.50 -10.86 15.34
CA ALA A 9 58.53 -9.78 15.12
C ALA A 9 57.80 -10.04 13.82
N LEU A 10 56.52 -10.36 13.90
CA LEU A 10 55.62 -10.39 12.75
C LEU A 10 55.16 -8.96 12.43
N MET A 11 55.69 -8.43 11.33
CA MET A 11 55.13 -7.23 10.70
C MET A 11 53.87 -7.61 9.92
N LEU A 12 52.69 -7.27 10.43
CA LEU A 12 51.41 -7.29 9.70
C LEU A 12 51.34 -6.04 8.81
N SER A 13 51.65 -6.22 7.54
CA SER A 13 51.38 -5.22 6.51
C SER A 13 49.88 -5.13 6.28
N GLY A 14 49.25 -4.07 6.78
CA GLY A 14 47.84 -3.76 6.51
C GLY A 14 47.65 -3.31 5.06
N CYS A 15 47.09 -4.15 4.20
CA CYS A 15 46.53 -3.71 2.93
C CYS A 15 45.31 -2.85 3.21
N GLY A 16 45.45 -1.54 3.07
CA GLY A 16 44.32 -0.62 3.02
C GLY A 16 43.50 -0.85 1.75
N VAL A 17 42.40 -1.57 1.88
CA VAL A 17 41.36 -1.60 0.85
C VAL A 17 40.62 -0.27 0.93
N LEU A 18 40.89 0.62 -0.01
CA LEU A 18 40.04 1.75 -0.34
C LEU A 18 38.73 1.19 -0.92
N GLY A 19 37.86 0.69 -0.06
CA GLY A 19 36.51 0.36 -0.41
C GLY A 19 35.75 1.66 -0.61
N GLY A 20 35.39 1.95 -1.87
CA GLY A 20 34.43 3.02 -2.20
C GLY A 20 33.18 2.79 -1.40
N ALA A 21 32.86 3.73 -0.52
CA ALA A 21 31.57 3.79 0.15
C ALA A 21 30.49 4.09 -0.90
N GLY A 22 30.03 3.04 -1.58
CA GLY A 22 28.73 3.09 -2.22
C GLY A 22 27.73 3.36 -1.12
N LEU A 23 27.05 4.47 -1.20
CA LEU A 23 25.88 4.81 -0.36
C LEU A 23 24.75 3.83 -0.66
N ILE A 24 24.93 2.58 -0.22
CA ILE A 24 23.80 1.68 -0.07
C ILE A 24 23.14 2.16 1.22
N GLY A 25 22.22 3.10 1.08
CA GLY A 25 21.35 3.49 2.18
C GLY A 25 20.72 2.21 2.72
N SER A 26 21.09 1.83 3.93
CA SER A 26 20.46 0.71 4.63
C SER A 26 18.96 0.96 4.63
N ALA A 27 18.19 0.06 4.05
CA ALA A 27 16.75 0.12 4.15
C ALA A 27 16.39 0.21 5.65
N PRO A 28 15.50 1.10 6.05
CA PRO A 28 15.07 1.17 7.44
C PRO A 28 14.51 -0.19 7.86
N PRO A 29 14.71 -0.61 9.12
CA PRO A 29 14.18 -1.87 9.60
C PRO A 29 12.66 -1.91 9.40
N ALA A 30 12.15 -3.07 9.01
CA ALA A 30 10.72 -3.27 8.79
C ALA A 30 9.91 -2.78 10.01
N GLY A 31 8.96 -1.86 9.77
CA GLY A 31 8.10 -1.28 10.81
C GLY A 31 8.50 0.11 11.31
N GLN A 32 9.64 0.68 10.90
CA GLN A 32 9.90 2.09 11.16
C GLN A 32 9.27 2.97 10.07
N MET A 33 8.44 3.92 10.50
CA MET A 33 7.97 4.99 9.61
C MET A 33 9.16 5.76 9.06
N VAL A 34 9.27 5.86 7.74
CA VAL A 34 10.18 6.80 7.10
C VAL A 34 9.60 8.20 7.34
N PRO A 35 10.31 9.12 8.02
CA PRO A 35 9.82 10.47 8.20
C PRO A 35 9.48 11.12 6.85
N PRO A 36 8.41 11.92 6.76
CA PRO A 36 7.99 12.56 5.51
C PRO A 36 9.10 13.29 4.75
N GLU A 37 10.04 13.89 5.48
CA GLU A 37 11.19 14.59 4.93
C GLU A 37 12.24 13.68 4.25
N GLN A 38 12.22 12.37 4.51
CA GLN A 38 13.12 11.39 3.90
C GLN A 38 12.52 10.74 2.63
N LEU A 39 11.25 11.02 2.34
CA LEU A 39 10.66 10.59 1.08
C LEU A 39 11.23 11.47 -0.04
N ALA A 40 11.64 10.81 -1.13
CA ALA A 40 12.15 11.54 -2.29
C ALA A 40 11.16 12.63 -2.73
N PRO A 41 11.64 13.79 -3.24
CA PRO A 41 10.76 14.81 -3.79
C PRO A 41 9.78 14.18 -4.78
N LEU A 42 8.51 14.56 -4.67
CA LEU A 42 7.48 14.08 -5.57
C LEU A 42 7.82 14.54 -6.99
N ALA A 43 7.95 13.58 -7.91
CA ALA A 43 7.85 13.92 -9.32
C ALA A 43 6.48 14.61 -9.52
N ALA A 44 6.44 15.64 -10.36
CA ALA A 44 5.19 16.31 -10.68
C ALA A 44 4.13 15.25 -11.05
N PRO A 45 2.90 15.36 -10.53
CA PRO A 45 1.87 14.40 -10.86
C PRO A 45 1.71 14.35 -12.38
N PRO A 46 1.49 13.16 -12.95
CA PRO A 46 1.17 13.11 -14.36
C PRO A 46 -0.05 14.00 -14.60
N PRO A 47 -0.05 14.80 -15.68
CA PRO A 47 -1.12 15.74 -15.95
C PRO A 47 -2.46 15.00 -15.95
N GLY A 48 -3.41 15.44 -15.14
CA GLY A 48 -4.80 15.13 -15.35
C GLY A 48 -5.57 14.37 -14.27
N ARG A 49 -5.03 13.95 -13.10
CA ARG A 49 -5.88 13.37 -12.05
C ARG A 49 -5.33 13.61 -10.66
N ALA A 50 -5.88 14.57 -9.95
CA ALA A 50 -5.71 14.65 -8.51
C ALA A 50 -6.56 13.55 -7.85
N LEU A 51 -5.96 12.78 -6.95
CA LEU A 51 -6.66 11.84 -6.09
C LEU A 51 -6.91 12.53 -4.74
N TRP A 52 -8.17 12.58 -4.34
CA TRP A 52 -8.57 13.03 -3.01
C TRP A 52 -8.73 11.82 -2.10
N ALA A 53 -8.23 11.91 -0.89
CA ALA A 53 -8.35 10.84 0.09
C ALA A 53 -8.92 11.38 1.40
N GLU A 54 -9.73 10.59 2.07
CA GLU A 54 -10.34 10.88 3.37
C GLU A 54 -10.20 9.66 4.27
N LEU A 55 -9.67 9.90 5.48
CA LEU A 55 -9.51 8.90 6.54
C LEU A 55 -10.03 9.48 7.86
N GLY A 56 -11.22 9.11 8.27
CA GLY A 56 -11.88 9.67 9.45
C GLY A 56 -12.11 11.16 9.32
N GLN A 57 -11.38 11.97 10.09
CA GLN A 57 -11.47 13.44 10.05
C GLN A 57 -10.41 14.08 9.14
N ASP A 58 -9.42 13.30 8.72
CA ASP A 58 -8.35 13.76 7.85
C ASP A 58 -8.76 13.62 6.39
N ALA A 59 -8.82 14.74 5.68
CA ALA A 59 -9.15 14.77 4.26
C ALA A 59 -8.23 15.70 3.51
N GLY A 60 -7.86 15.34 2.29
CA GLY A 60 -6.97 16.18 1.47
C GLY A 60 -6.50 15.49 0.19
N PRO A 61 -5.68 16.20 -0.60
CA PRO A 61 -5.08 15.63 -1.78
C PRO A 61 -4.11 14.51 -1.41
N ALA A 62 -4.15 13.42 -2.19
CA ALA A 62 -3.15 12.37 -2.14
C ALA A 62 -2.09 12.64 -3.21
N HIS A 63 -0.85 12.80 -2.77
CA HIS A 63 0.29 13.11 -3.64
C HIS A 63 0.93 11.82 -4.14
N PRO A 64 1.14 11.67 -5.45
CA PRO A 64 1.83 10.50 -5.98
C PRO A 64 3.31 10.52 -5.54
N VAL A 65 3.79 9.41 -4.96
CA VAL A 65 5.18 9.26 -4.56
C VAL A 65 5.97 8.54 -5.64
N ARG A 66 5.45 7.41 -6.10
CA ARG A 66 6.07 6.60 -7.16
C ARG A 66 5.08 5.63 -7.80
N ALA A 67 5.52 5.00 -8.87
CA ALA A 67 4.81 3.90 -9.52
C ALA A 67 5.76 2.72 -9.71
N GLU A 68 5.29 1.50 -9.41
CA GLU A 68 6.01 0.25 -9.62
C GLU A 68 5.08 -0.76 -10.28
N GLY A 69 5.26 -0.99 -11.57
CA GLY A 69 4.33 -1.81 -12.33
C GLY A 69 2.89 -1.29 -12.22
N PRO A 70 1.94 -2.13 -11.80
CA PRO A 70 0.55 -1.72 -11.62
C PRO A 70 0.31 -0.92 -10.34
N ARG A 71 1.27 -0.87 -9.43
CA ARG A 71 1.14 -0.21 -8.13
C ARG A 71 1.43 1.26 -8.21
N ARG A 72 0.64 2.06 -7.47
CA ARG A 72 0.80 3.50 -7.29
C ARG A 72 0.88 3.78 -5.81
N PHE A 73 1.93 4.50 -5.40
CA PHE A 73 2.19 4.90 -4.02
C PHE A 73 1.75 6.33 -3.84
N TRP A 74 0.97 6.59 -2.81
CA TRP A 74 0.36 7.86 -2.50
C TRP A 74 0.68 8.27 -1.08
N ARG A 75 0.86 9.55 -0.85
CA ARG A 75 1.08 10.14 0.47
C ARG A 75 0.08 11.26 0.71
N MET A 76 -0.51 11.28 1.90
CA MET A 76 -1.27 12.40 2.40
C MET A 76 -0.38 13.36 3.20
N ASP A 77 -0.79 14.62 3.30
CA ASP A 77 -0.05 15.66 4.04
C ASP A 77 0.13 15.30 5.53
N GLN A 78 -0.80 14.54 6.09
CA GLN A 78 -0.74 14.03 7.47
C GLN A 78 0.30 12.91 7.68
N GLY A 79 1.06 12.55 6.65
CA GLY A 79 2.15 11.58 6.72
C GLY A 79 1.74 10.12 6.50
N PHE A 80 0.48 9.85 6.32
CA PHE A 80 -0.05 8.53 6.00
C PHE A 80 0.21 8.18 4.52
N VAL A 81 0.59 6.94 4.27
CA VAL A 81 0.89 6.42 2.93
C VAL A 81 -0.04 5.25 2.62
N PHE A 82 -0.48 5.16 1.38
CA PHE A 82 -1.22 4.02 0.88
C PHE A 82 -0.79 3.64 -0.54
N VAL A 83 -1.03 2.39 -0.91
CA VAL A 83 -0.69 1.85 -2.21
C VAL A 83 -1.95 1.35 -2.89
N THR A 84 -2.16 1.76 -4.14
CA THR A 84 -3.25 1.25 -4.96
C THR A 84 -2.73 0.34 -6.07
N GLU A 85 -3.54 -0.68 -6.42
CA GLU A 85 -3.36 -1.51 -7.60
C GLU A 85 -4.72 -1.70 -8.28
N GLY A 86 -4.91 -1.10 -9.44
CA GLY A 86 -6.24 -0.95 -10.04
C GLY A 86 -7.16 -0.14 -9.12
N ALA A 87 -8.34 -0.67 -8.83
CA ALA A 87 -9.30 -0.04 -7.91
C ALA A 87 -9.01 -0.32 -6.43
N ARG A 88 -8.06 -1.20 -6.12
CA ARG A 88 -7.79 -1.67 -4.76
C ARG A 88 -6.75 -0.86 -4.02
N VAL A 89 -6.99 -0.61 -2.75
CA VAL A 89 -5.94 -0.31 -1.78
C VAL A 89 -5.32 -1.63 -1.35
N VAL A 90 -4.01 -1.78 -1.55
CA VAL A 90 -3.31 -3.05 -1.31
C VAL A 90 -2.30 -2.99 -0.18
N ALA A 91 -1.95 -1.81 0.29
CA ALA A 91 -1.11 -1.63 1.47
C ALA A 91 -1.30 -0.23 2.07
N THR A 92 -1.00 -0.08 3.36
CA THR A 92 -0.97 1.20 4.09
C THR A 92 0.23 1.26 5.02
N ALA A 93 0.65 2.49 5.36
CA ALA A 93 1.67 2.74 6.37
C ALA A 93 1.37 4.06 7.11
N GLY A 94 1.83 4.15 8.36
CA GLY A 94 1.63 5.35 9.18
C GLY A 94 0.30 5.36 9.95
N LEU A 95 -0.35 4.21 10.11
CA LEU A 95 -1.61 4.05 10.84
C LEU A 95 -1.43 3.18 12.09
N PRO A 96 -2.32 3.29 13.09
CA PRO A 96 -2.31 2.44 14.28
C PRO A 96 -2.43 0.95 13.98
N THR A 97 -3.20 0.60 12.97
CA THR A 97 -3.21 -0.74 12.36
C THR A 97 -2.96 -0.58 10.88
N MET A 98 -2.03 -1.34 10.34
CA MET A 98 -1.60 -1.23 8.95
C MET A 98 -2.00 -2.48 8.18
N LEU A 99 -2.52 -2.27 6.99
CA LEU A 99 -2.60 -3.29 5.96
C LEU A 99 -1.22 -3.37 5.29
N LEU A 100 -0.38 -4.31 5.72
CA LEU A 100 0.96 -4.49 5.12
C LEU A 100 0.88 -4.98 3.68
N ALA A 101 -0.07 -5.88 3.41
CA ALA A 101 -0.36 -6.38 2.09
C ALA A 101 -1.80 -6.91 1.99
N SER A 102 -2.39 -6.74 0.81
CA SER A 102 -3.56 -7.47 0.37
C SER A 102 -3.25 -8.11 -0.97
N ALA A 103 -3.33 -9.43 -1.05
CA ALA A 103 -3.07 -10.19 -2.27
C ALA A 103 -4.28 -11.06 -2.62
N PRO A 104 -4.73 -11.09 -3.89
CA PRO A 104 -5.78 -11.99 -4.30
C PRO A 104 -5.27 -13.43 -4.30
N ILE A 105 -6.17 -14.35 -3.95
CA ILE A 105 -5.98 -15.77 -4.17
C ILE A 105 -6.78 -16.11 -5.43
N GLY A 106 -6.09 -16.11 -6.57
CA GLY A 106 -6.70 -16.21 -7.90
C GLY A 106 -6.83 -14.86 -8.60
N GLU A 107 -7.79 -14.74 -9.52
CA GLU A 107 -8.01 -13.51 -10.27
C GLU A 107 -8.84 -12.50 -9.49
N ASP A 108 -8.45 -11.24 -9.56
CA ASP A 108 -9.21 -10.12 -9.03
C ASP A 108 -9.43 -9.06 -10.12
N PRO A 109 -10.66 -8.96 -10.64
CA PRO A 109 -10.96 -8.03 -11.72
C PRO A 109 -10.85 -6.56 -11.31
N LEU A 110 -10.96 -6.25 -10.00
CA LEU A 110 -10.80 -4.88 -9.50
C LEU A 110 -9.35 -4.37 -9.52
N ARG A 111 -8.38 -5.27 -9.63
CA ARG A 111 -6.96 -4.91 -9.83
C ARG A 111 -6.61 -4.61 -11.28
N ARG A 112 -7.47 -4.99 -12.20
CA ARG A 112 -7.32 -4.73 -13.64
C ARG A 112 -8.39 -3.72 -14.06
N ALA A 113 -8.09 -2.89 -15.04
CA ALA A 113 -9.08 -2.01 -15.68
C ALA A 113 -9.97 -2.82 -16.64
N ALA A 114 -10.54 -3.93 -16.17
CA ALA A 114 -11.41 -4.77 -16.98
C ALA A 114 -12.87 -4.44 -16.70
N PRO A 115 -13.74 -4.49 -17.71
CA PRO A 115 -15.17 -4.37 -17.49
C PRO A 115 -15.64 -5.48 -16.52
N LEU A 116 -16.35 -5.08 -15.49
CA LEU A 116 -17.00 -6.02 -14.57
C LEU A 116 -18.35 -6.40 -15.19
N GLY A 117 -18.62 -7.70 -15.23
CA GLY A 117 -19.94 -8.19 -15.67
C GLY A 117 -21.01 -7.94 -14.60
N PRO A 118 -22.29 -8.09 -14.96
CA PRO A 118 -23.41 -7.88 -14.03
C PRO A 118 -23.56 -8.97 -12.96
N ALA A 119 -22.90 -10.10 -13.13
CA ALA A 119 -23.04 -11.23 -12.21
C ALA A 119 -22.22 -11.04 -10.92
N PRO A 120 -22.66 -11.60 -9.79
CA PRO A 120 -21.85 -11.63 -8.56
C PRO A 120 -20.61 -12.49 -8.77
N LEU A 121 -19.50 -12.09 -8.16
CA LEU A 121 -18.23 -12.79 -8.23
C LEU A 121 -17.77 -13.21 -6.83
N ARG A 122 -17.18 -14.41 -6.73
CA ARG A 122 -16.51 -14.85 -5.51
C ARG A 122 -15.02 -14.59 -5.65
N LEU A 123 -14.46 -13.99 -4.62
CA LEU A 123 -13.05 -13.60 -4.54
C LEU A 123 -12.48 -14.11 -3.22
N SER A 124 -11.18 -14.30 -3.16
CA SER A 124 -10.48 -14.59 -1.91
C SER A 124 -9.24 -13.73 -1.84
N HIS A 125 -8.94 -13.21 -0.65
CA HIS A 125 -7.74 -12.43 -0.42
C HIS A 125 -6.96 -12.96 0.77
N SER A 126 -5.64 -12.88 0.68
CA SER A 126 -4.73 -13.02 1.80
C SER A 126 -4.37 -11.62 2.28
N LEU A 127 -4.51 -11.37 3.58
CA LEU A 127 -4.23 -10.10 4.23
C LEU A 127 -3.07 -10.26 5.20
N ASP A 128 -2.12 -9.35 5.14
CA ASP A 128 -1.07 -9.20 6.13
C ASP A 128 -1.31 -7.90 6.89
N LEU A 129 -1.37 -7.98 8.22
CA LEU A 129 -1.70 -6.87 9.10
C LEU A 129 -0.62 -6.67 10.17
N ALA A 130 -0.39 -5.44 10.58
CA ALA A 130 0.48 -5.10 11.70
C ALA A 130 -0.06 -3.91 12.49
N GLY A 131 0.31 -3.83 13.77
CA GLY A 131 0.16 -2.62 14.57
C GLY A 131 1.24 -1.58 14.26
N ALA A 132 1.03 -0.35 14.69
CA ALA A 132 1.92 0.80 14.42
C ALA A 132 3.32 0.66 15.01
N ASP A 133 3.44 -0.04 16.13
CA ASP A 133 4.71 -0.27 16.83
C ASP A 133 5.56 -1.37 16.22
N GLY A 134 5.05 -2.04 15.18
CA GLY A 134 5.74 -3.11 14.47
C GLY A 134 6.08 -4.33 15.30
N ARG A 135 5.43 -4.51 16.46
CA ARG A 135 5.68 -5.65 17.33
C ARG A 135 5.26 -6.95 16.65
N PRO A 136 6.12 -7.98 16.67
CA PRO A 136 5.82 -9.28 16.05
C PRO A 136 4.51 -9.90 16.55
N GLU A 137 4.15 -9.68 17.83
CA GLU A 137 2.94 -10.22 18.45
C GLU A 137 1.65 -9.63 17.85
N GLN A 138 1.76 -8.45 17.25
CA GLN A 138 0.65 -7.76 16.59
C GLN A 138 0.59 -8.04 15.08
N MET A 139 1.58 -8.73 14.55
CA MET A 139 1.59 -9.11 13.15
C MET A 139 0.69 -10.33 12.91
N ARG A 140 -0.09 -10.26 11.84
CA ARG A 140 -0.97 -11.33 11.37
C ARG A 140 -0.76 -11.48 9.88
N PHE A 141 -0.09 -12.56 9.50
CA PHE A 141 0.20 -12.86 8.10
C PHE A 141 -0.75 -13.92 7.54
N GLY A 142 -1.00 -13.86 6.24
CA GLY A 142 -1.76 -14.86 5.51
C GLY A 142 -3.20 -15.00 5.99
N GLN A 143 -3.81 -13.94 6.51
CA GLN A 143 -5.20 -13.95 6.99
C GLN A 143 -6.14 -14.04 5.79
N VAL A 144 -6.78 -15.20 5.61
CA VAL A 144 -7.67 -15.41 4.47
C VAL A 144 -9.06 -14.86 4.74
N VAL A 145 -9.57 -14.09 3.80
CA VAL A 145 -10.97 -13.65 3.74
C VAL A 145 -11.61 -14.14 2.44
N GLN A 146 -12.89 -14.50 2.55
CA GLN A 146 -13.73 -14.85 1.41
C GLN A 146 -14.64 -13.67 1.13
N CYS A 147 -14.62 -13.21 -0.10
CA CYS A 147 -15.37 -12.03 -0.50
C CYS A 147 -16.38 -12.37 -1.59
N ARG A 148 -17.50 -11.67 -1.55
CA ARG A 148 -18.51 -11.67 -2.59
C ARG A 148 -18.65 -10.26 -3.13
N LEU A 149 -18.34 -10.08 -4.39
CA LEU A 149 -18.58 -8.85 -5.12
C LEU A 149 -20.00 -8.91 -5.68
N GLU A 150 -20.87 -8.05 -5.19
CA GLU A 150 -22.29 -8.01 -5.58
C GLU A 150 -22.48 -7.57 -7.03
N PRO A 151 -23.63 -7.84 -7.62
CA PRO A 151 -24.00 -7.28 -8.92
C PRO A 151 -23.85 -5.77 -8.98
N GLU A 152 -23.72 -5.24 -10.18
CA GLU A 152 -23.68 -3.81 -10.40
C GLU A 152 -25.06 -3.18 -10.14
N GLU A 153 -25.05 -2.11 -9.34
CA GLU A 153 -26.26 -1.32 -9.08
C GLU A 153 -26.08 0.10 -9.67
N PRO A 154 -27.09 0.62 -10.36
CA PRO A 154 -27.07 2.02 -10.79
C PRO A 154 -26.95 2.96 -9.59
N ALA A 155 -26.07 3.96 -9.71
CA ALA A 155 -25.90 4.99 -8.70
C ALA A 155 -26.14 6.39 -9.31
N ILE A 156 -26.28 7.38 -8.44
CA ILE A 156 -26.55 8.77 -8.84
C ILE A 156 -25.40 9.31 -9.70
N GLY A 157 -25.70 10.18 -10.65
CA GLY A 157 -24.70 10.89 -11.45
C GLY A 157 -24.06 10.04 -12.56
N GLY A 158 -24.75 9.02 -13.06
CA GLY A 158 -24.22 8.16 -14.14
C GLY A 158 -23.12 7.22 -13.67
N LEU A 159 -23.09 6.93 -12.38
CA LEU A 159 -22.21 5.95 -11.76
C LEU A 159 -22.89 4.58 -11.68
N ILE A 160 -22.09 3.55 -11.50
CA ILE A 160 -22.51 2.23 -11.06
C ILE A 160 -21.75 1.89 -9.80
N GLU A 161 -22.44 1.30 -8.82
CA GLU A 161 -21.86 0.85 -7.58
C GLU A 161 -21.58 -0.65 -7.62
N ARG A 162 -20.49 -1.05 -6.99
CA ARG A 162 -20.16 -2.43 -6.67
C ARG A 162 -19.84 -2.52 -5.19
N VAL A 163 -20.52 -3.42 -4.52
CA VAL A 163 -20.31 -3.69 -3.09
C VAL A 163 -19.58 -5.03 -2.97
N GLU A 164 -18.49 -5.04 -2.23
CA GLU A 164 -17.77 -6.24 -1.88
C GLU A 164 -17.95 -6.51 -0.38
N ILE A 165 -18.45 -7.68 -0.05
CA ILE A 165 -18.67 -8.15 1.32
C ILE A 165 -17.67 -9.26 1.60
N CYS A 166 -16.81 -9.07 2.59
CA CYS A 166 -15.77 -10.00 2.99
C CYS A 166 -16.01 -10.56 4.38
N GLU A 167 -15.76 -11.85 4.55
CA GLU A 167 -15.91 -12.60 5.79
C GLU A 167 -14.71 -13.55 6.01
N GLY A 168 -14.52 -14.02 7.24
CA GLY A 168 -13.43 -14.93 7.61
C GLY A 168 -12.53 -14.36 8.68
N ALA A 169 -11.24 -14.24 8.43
CA ALA A 169 -10.28 -13.69 9.40
C ALA A 169 -10.58 -12.23 9.77
N ALA A 170 -11.26 -11.49 8.91
CA ALA A 170 -11.85 -10.18 9.15
C ALA A 170 -13.21 -10.11 8.42
N ALA A 171 -14.14 -9.30 8.96
CA ALA A 171 -15.41 -9.02 8.32
C ALA A 171 -15.46 -7.52 8.00
N PHE A 172 -15.69 -7.19 6.72
CA PHE A 172 -15.76 -5.81 6.26
C PHE A 172 -16.52 -5.69 4.94
N THR A 173 -16.84 -4.45 4.57
CA THR A 173 -17.47 -4.13 3.29
C THR A 173 -16.64 -3.07 2.59
N ASN A 174 -16.37 -3.28 1.31
CA ASN A 174 -15.80 -2.28 0.41
C ASN A 174 -16.86 -1.83 -0.59
N ARG A 175 -16.77 -0.56 -1.04
CA ARG A 175 -17.64 0.01 -2.05
C ARG A 175 -16.82 0.67 -3.14
N PHE A 176 -17.25 0.50 -4.38
CA PHE A 176 -16.56 1.04 -5.55
C PHE A 176 -17.59 1.66 -6.49
N TRP A 177 -17.37 2.90 -6.91
CA TRP A 177 -18.23 3.60 -7.87
C TRP A 177 -17.44 3.84 -9.15
N PHE A 178 -17.94 3.30 -10.21
CA PHE A 178 -17.38 3.43 -11.55
C PHE A 178 -18.27 4.31 -12.40
N ARG A 179 -17.69 5.09 -13.30
CA ARG A 179 -18.46 5.79 -14.32
C ARG A 179 -19.07 4.76 -15.29
N ALA A 180 -20.38 4.84 -15.52
CA ALA A 180 -21.08 3.85 -16.33
C ALA A 180 -20.57 3.82 -17.79
N ALA A 181 -20.18 4.98 -18.33
CA ALA A 181 -19.78 5.13 -19.73
C ALA A 181 -18.47 4.40 -20.10
N ASP A 182 -17.47 4.43 -19.22
CA ASP A 182 -16.11 3.94 -19.53
C ASP A 182 -15.53 3.02 -18.45
N ARG A 183 -16.30 2.74 -17.40
CA ARG A 183 -15.89 1.87 -16.27
C ARG A 183 -14.66 2.38 -15.51
N VAL A 184 -14.37 3.67 -15.59
CA VAL A 184 -13.30 4.29 -14.79
C VAL A 184 -13.76 4.40 -13.35
N LEU A 185 -12.92 3.97 -12.40
CA LEU A 185 -13.17 4.17 -10.97
C LEU A 185 -13.17 5.67 -10.66
N ILE A 186 -14.26 6.15 -10.08
CA ILE A 186 -14.43 7.55 -9.65
C ILE A 186 -14.27 7.67 -8.15
N ARG A 187 -14.84 6.73 -7.39
CA ARG A 187 -14.83 6.75 -5.94
C ARG A 187 -14.67 5.33 -5.39
N SER A 188 -14.03 5.21 -4.23
CA SER A 188 -14.09 3.98 -3.44
C SER A 188 -14.11 4.27 -1.95
N GLU A 189 -14.67 3.34 -1.18
CA GLU A 189 -14.60 3.27 0.27
C GLU A 189 -14.09 1.88 0.62
N GLN A 190 -12.90 1.80 1.23
CA GLN A 190 -12.23 0.54 1.41
C GLN A 190 -11.73 0.36 2.84
N TRP A 191 -11.96 -0.82 3.38
CA TRP A 191 -11.36 -1.26 4.62
C TRP A 191 -9.84 -1.41 4.47
N ILE A 192 -9.10 -0.88 5.44
CA ILE A 192 -7.64 -0.84 5.41
C ILE A 192 -6.98 -1.34 6.71
N GLY A 193 -7.79 -1.84 7.64
CA GLY A 193 -7.31 -2.36 8.91
C GLY A 193 -8.41 -2.40 9.98
N ARG A 194 -8.13 -3.10 11.07
CA ARG A 194 -8.99 -3.11 12.24
C ARG A 194 -8.87 -1.77 12.97
N ASP A 195 -9.97 -1.32 13.55
CA ASP A 195 -10.01 -0.12 14.38
C ASP A 195 -9.55 1.17 13.66
N VAL A 196 -9.59 1.13 12.34
CA VAL A 196 -9.29 2.25 11.45
C VAL A 196 -10.54 2.51 10.61
N PRO A 197 -10.98 3.77 10.44
CA PRO A 197 -12.09 4.06 9.54
C PRO A 197 -11.75 3.65 8.11
N PRO A 198 -12.75 3.38 7.26
CA PRO A 198 -12.48 3.06 5.87
C PRO A 198 -11.80 4.24 5.17
N LEU A 199 -10.87 3.93 4.29
CA LEU A 199 -10.24 4.92 3.42
C LEU A 199 -11.17 5.21 2.25
N ARG A 200 -11.57 6.47 2.13
CA ARG A 200 -12.33 6.96 0.98
C ARG A 200 -11.39 7.61 -0.02
N LEU A 201 -11.52 7.21 -1.26
CA LEU A 201 -10.75 7.76 -2.37
C LEU A 201 -11.72 8.32 -3.41
N GLU A 202 -11.40 9.48 -3.95
CA GLU A 202 -12.15 10.10 -5.03
C GLU A 202 -11.19 10.67 -6.08
N VAL A 203 -11.40 10.32 -7.33
CA VAL A 203 -10.65 10.86 -8.45
C VAL A 203 -11.29 12.20 -8.82
N ALA A 204 -10.55 13.30 -8.68
CA ALA A 204 -11.01 14.59 -9.15
C ALA A 204 -11.19 14.49 -10.68
N VAL A 205 -12.43 14.65 -11.12
CA VAL A 205 -12.74 14.84 -12.54
C VAL A 205 -12.48 16.31 -12.81
N GLU A 206 -11.46 16.64 -13.60
CA GLU A 206 -11.34 18.01 -14.10
C GLU A 206 -12.65 18.37 -14.78
N GLY A 207 -13.31 19.38 -14.24
CA GLY A 207 -14.55 19.90 -14.83
C GLY A 207 -14.25 20.37 -16.24
N GLY A 208 -15.00 19.83 -17.22
CA GLY A 208 -14.99 20.33 -18.58
C GLY A 208 -15.68 21.70 -18.65
#